data_ad0f98d8b308a10dc3d9c8e77c0c7f04
#
_entry.id   ad0f98d8b308a10dc3d9c8e77c0c7f04
#
_cell.length_a   1.000
_cell.length_b   1.000
_cell.length_c   1.000
_cell.angle_alpha   90.00
_cell.angle_beta   90.00
_cell.angle_gamma   90.00
#
_symmetry.space_group_name_H-M   'P 1'
#
loop_
_entity.id
_entity.type
_entity.pdbx_description
1 polymer ?
#
loop_
_entity_poly.entity_id
_entity_poly.type
_entity_poly.pdbx_seq_one_letter_code
_entity_poly.pdbx_strand_id
1 'polypeptide(L)'
;MRKIDKIFGDKKANALIYIVLAVGILMLTGGNGFLHSDTDNKALTASVSENSAEANLRQILSEIDGVGEVSVMLCKSEIAPKKEQGVFSSSDENYKSVIDGVLVVAEGGRDAAVREKIIRATKAALGVDAHKIEVLERIV
;
A
#
# COMPACT_ATOMS: atom_id res chain seq x y z
N MET A 1 51.10 22.19 10.20
CA MET A 1 50.87 21.07 11.15
C MET A 1 51.01 21.45 12.65
N ARG A 2 50.97 22.71 13.02
CA ARG A 2 51.14 23.14 14.44
C ARG A 2 49.89 23.76 15.11
N LYS A 3 48.71 23.62 14.52
CA LYS A 3 47.46 24.18 15.09
C LYS A 3 46.52 23.14 15.66
N ILE A 4 46.77 21.86 15.47
CA ILE A 4 45.85 20.79 15.92
C ILE A 4 46.20 20.35 17.34
N ASP A 5 47.47 20.43 17.75
CA ASP A 5 47.92 19.98 19.08
C ASP A 5 47.44 20.88 20.23
N LYS A 6 47.01 22.11 19.93
CA LYS A 6 46.51 23.07 20.96
C LYS A 6 45.03 22.84 21.33
N ILE A 7 44.29 22.08 20.54
CA ILE A 7 42.87 21.77 20.77
C ILE A 7 42.72 20.57 21.72
N PHE A 8 43.72 19.69 21.77
CA PHE A 8 43.72 18.49 22.61
C PHE A 8 44.19 18.69 24.07
N GLY A 9 44.72 19.87 24.39
CA GLY A 9 45.32 20.14 25.70
C GLY A 9 44.35 20.64 26.78
N ASP A 10 43.20 21.13 26.43
CA ASP A 10 42.24 21.68 27.40
C ASP A 10 41.23 20.62 27.79
N LYS A 11 41.18 20.28 29.10
CA LYS A 11 40.22 19.31 29.66
C LYS A 11 38.78 19.66 29.31
N LYS A 12 38.46 20.94 29.15
CA LYS A 12 37.15 21.44 28.75
C LYS A 12 36.87 21.25 27.25
N ALA A 13 37.91 21.40 26.39
CA ALA A 13 37.80 21.19 24.96
C ALA A 13 37.61 19.68 24.65
N ASN A 14 38.34 18.82 25.35
CA ASN A 14 38.18 17.37 25.23
C ASN A 14 36.79 16.91 25.67
N ALA A 15 36.25 17.48 26.75
CA ALA A 15 34.88 17.19 27.19
C ALA A 15 33.84 17.59 26.14
N LEU A 16 33.99 18.73 25.48
CA LEU A 16 33.12 19.16 24.38
C LEU A 16 33.20 18.20 23.19
N ILE A 17 34.40 17.73 22.82
CA ILE A 17 34.58 16.77 21.73
C ILE A 17 33.87 15.46 22.05
N TYR A 18 33.97 14.95 23.30
CA TYR A 18 33.29 13.73 23.71
C TYR A 18 31.76 13.91 23.73
N ILE A 19 31.25 15.08 24.12
CA ILE A 19 29.80 15.38 24.09
C ILE A 19 29.29 15.41 22.64
N VAL A 20 30.00 16.07 21.71
CA VAL A 20 29.61 16.12 20.30
C VAL A 20 29.67 14.73 19.68
N LEU A 21 30.69 13.93 20.02
CA LEU A 21 30.85 12.56 19.53
C LEU A 21 29.76 11.65 20.11
N ALA A 22 29.42 11.79 21.40
CA ALA A 22 28.33 11.04 22.02
C ALA A 22 26.96 11.39 21.44
N VAL A 23 26.69 12.68 21.16
CA VAL A 23 25.46 13.13 20.49
C VAL A 23 25.41 12.63 19.05
N GLY A 24 26.56 12.63 18.34
CA GLY A 24 26.64 12.08 16.99
C GLY A 24 26.35 10.58 16.95
N ILE A 25 26.92 9.81 17.88
CA ILE A 25 26.65 8.37 18.00
C ILE A 25 25.20 8.14 18.43
N LEU A 26 24.65 8.94 19.33
CA LEU A 26 23.26 8.85 19.74
C LEU A 26 22.32 9.16 18.57
N MET A 27 22.64 10.14 17.73
CA MET A 27 21.88 10.40 16.49
C MET A 27 22.01 9.27 15.47
N LEU A 28 23.19 8.64 15.34
CA LEU A 28 23.37 7.50 14.46
C LEU A 28 22.66 6.25 14.97
N THR A 29 22.66 6.00 16.27
CA THR A 29 22.01 4.81 16.87
C THR A 29 20.55 5.06 17.25
N GLY A 30 20.22 6.27 17.68
CA GLY A 30 18.83 6.65 18.02
C GLY A 30 17.96 6.94 16.81
N GLY A 31 18.55 7.37 15.69
CA GLY A 31 17.84 7.59 14.43
C GLY A 31 17.40 6.30 13.73
N ASN A 32 18.08 5.19 13.97
CA ASN A 32 17.70 3.90 13.37
C ASN A 32 16.73 3.07 14.23
N GLY A 33 16.52 3.41 15.49
CA GLY A 33 15.63 2.66 16.38
C GLY A 33 14.18 3.15 16.37
N PHE A 34 13.92 4.39 15.91
CA PHE A 34 12.55 4.93 15.91
C PHE A 34 11.88 4.91 14.52
N LEU A 35 12.63 4.56 13.46
CA LEU A 35 12.12 4.45 12.09
C LEU A 35 12.24 3.04 11.50
N HIS A 36 12.50 2.02 12.33
CA HIS A 36 12.55 0.63 11.89
C HIS A 36 11.39 -0.17 12.47
N SER A 37 10.19 0.31 12.20
CA SER A 37 8.95 -0.47 12.26
C SER A 37 8.37 -0.76 10.88
N ASP A 38 9.19 -0.75 9.82
CA ASP A 38 8.69 -0.82 8.44
C ASP A 38 9.21 -2.00 7.62
N THR A 39 9.78 -3.05 8.23
CA THR A 39 10.18 -4.21 7.44
C THR A 39 9.15 -5.32 7.42
N ASP A 40 8.22 -5.35 8.37
CA ASP A 40 7.10 -6.33 8.37
C ASP A 40 5.79 -5.74 7.86
N ASN A 41 5.71 -4.40 7.68
CA ASN A 41 4.50 -3.73 7.23
C ASN A 41 4.29 -3.75 5.72
N LYS A 42 5.28 -4.15 4.90
CA LYS A 42 5.06 -4.16 3.44
C LYS A 42 4.08 -5.26 3.03
N ALA A 43 4.09 -6.40 3.71
CA ALA A 43 3.09 -7.44 3.49
C ALA A 43 1.76 -7.09 4.17
N LEU A 44 1.80 -6.49 5.38
CA LEU A 44 0.59 -6.06 6.10
C LEU A 44 -0.04 -4.82 5.48
N THR A 45 0.74 -3.84 4.98
CA THR A 45 0.20 -2.65 4.30
C THR A 45 -0.39 -2.99 2.94
N ALA A 46 0.17 -3.96 2.22
CA ALA A 46 -0.44 -4.45 1.00
C ALA A 46 -1.79 -5.14 1.29
N SER A 47 -1.85 -6.01 2.27
CA SER A 47 -3.09 -6.71 2.65
C SER A 47 -4.13 -5.78 3.30
N VAL A 48 -3.70 -4.79 4.09
CA VAL A 48 -4.60 -3.77 4.67
C VAL A 48 -5.13 -2.83 3.60
N SER A 49 -4.32 -2.44 2.62
CA SER A 49 -4.76 -1.63 1.48
C SER A 49 -5.73 -2.39 0.57
N GLU A 50 -5.53 -3.69 0.39
CA GLU A 50 -6.41 -4.55 -0.40
C GLU A 50 -7.78 -4.72 0.27
N ASN A 51 -7.78 -5.07 1.54
CA ASN A 51 -8.99 -5.16 2.34
C ASN A 51 -9.74 -3.81 2.44
N SER A 52 -9.01 -2.68 2.43
CA SER A 52 -9.63 -1.36 2.46
C SER A 52 -10.33 -1.01 1.14
N ALA A 53 -9.79 -1.39 -0.02
CA ALA A 53 -10.42 -1.14 -1.31
C ALA A 53 -11.73 -1.93 -1.46
N GLU A 54 -11.75 -3.20 -1.09
CA GLU A 54 -12.96 -4.03 -1.06
C GLU A 54 -13.98 -3.51 -0.06
N ALA A 55 -13.53 -3.12 1.15
CA ALA A 55 -14.39 -2.58 2.19
C ALA A 55 -15.03 -1.24 1.76
N ASN A 56 -14.25 -0.34 1.16
CA ASN A 56 -14.76 0.93 0.65
C ASN A 56 -15.76 0.72 -0.50
N LEU A 57 -15.44 -0.18 -1.43
CA LEU A 57 -16.35 -0.48 -2.53
C LEU A 57 -17.64 -1.11 -2.02
N ARG A 58 -17.56 -2.05 -1.09
CA ARG A 58 -18.73 -2.64 -0.43
C ARG A 58 -19.60 -1.57 0.23
N GLN A 59 -19.00 -0.65 0.99
CA GLN A 59 -19.73 0.43 1.64
C GLN A 59 -20.46 1.31 0.61
N ILE A 60 -19.77 1.77 -0.42
CA ILE A 60 -20.35 2.63 -1.47
C ILE A 60 -21.48 1.90 -2.20
N LEU A 61 -21.30 0.62 -2.53
CA LEU A 61 -22.32 -0.15 -3.22
C LEU A 61 -23.57 -0.38 -2.36
N SER A 62 -23.42 -0.56 -1.04
CA SER A 62 -24.55 -0.74 -0.11
C SER A 62 -25.40 0.54 0.06
N GLU A 63 -24.85 1.71 -0.28
CA GLU A 63 -25.57 2.99 -0.26
C GLU A 63 -26.47 3.19 -1.50
N ILE A 64 -26.33 2.34 -2.51
CA ILE A 64 -27.13 2.43 -3.74
C ILE A 64 -28.51 1.81 -3.49
N ASP A 65 -29.55 2.58 -3.82
CA ASP A 65 -30.93 2.14 -3.67
C ASP A 65 -31.23 0.83 -4.41
N GLY A 66 -31.79 -0.14 -3.68
CA GLY A 66 -32.14 -1.45 -4.16
C GLY A 66 -31.03 -2.51 -4.10
N VAL A 67 -29.79 -2.14 -3.74
CA VAL A 67 -28.66 -3.08 -3.69
C VAL A 67 -28.67 -3.95 -2.43
N GLY A 68 -29.01 -3.39 -1.27
CA GLY A 68 -29.01 -4.10 0.01
C GLY A 68 -27.61 -4.46 0.51
N GLU A 69 -27.50 -5.57 1.23
CA GLU A 69 -26.21 -6.04 1.74
C GLU A 69 -25.35 -6.58 0.61
N VAL A 70 -24.07 -6.19 0.62
CA VAL A 70 -23.11 -6.49 -0.45
C VAL A 70 -21.85 -7.16 0.10
N SER A 71 -21.35 -8.13 -0.64
CA SER A 71 -20.01 -8.68 -0.50
C SER A 71 -19.24 -8.46 -1.79
N VAL A 72 -17.99 -8.03 -1.68
CA VAL A 72 -17.10 -7.75 -2.84
C VAL A 72 -15.83 -8.55 -2.71
N MET A 73 -15.36 -9.10 -3.82
CA MET A 73 -14.07 -9.77 -3.95
C MET A 73 -13.35 -9.25 -5.19
N LEU A 74 -12.10 -8.81 -5.02
CA LEU A 74 -11.24 -8.36 -6.11
C LEU A 74 -10.27 -9.47 -6.51
N CYS A 75 -10.35 -9.90 -7.76
CA CYS A 75 -9.38 -10.82 -8.35
C CYS A 75 -8.23 -10.02 -8.96
N LYS A 76 -7.01 -10.26 -8.51
CA LYS A 76 -5.81 -9.56 -8.97
C LYS A 76 -4.87 -10.50 -9.68
N SER A 77 -4.21 -9.99 -10.71
CA SER A 77 -3.09 -10.65 -11.36
C SER A 77 -1.82 -9.80 -11.20
N GLU A 78 -0.69 -10.47 -11.05
CA GLU A 78 0.61 -9.84 -11.03
C GLU A 78 1.20 -9.85 -12.43
N ILE A 79 1.44 -8.66 -12.97
CA ILE A 79 2.12 -8.53 -14.25
C ILE A 79 3.60 -8.32 -13.94
N ALA A 80 4.43 -9.29 -14.36
CA ALA A 80 5.86 -9.16 -14.31
C ALA A 80 6.30 -7.96 -15.18
N PRO A 81 7.23 -7.13 -14.71
CA PRO A 81 7.76 -6.04 -15.53
C PRO A 81 8.40 -6.60 -16.78
N LYS A 82 8.10 -6.01 -17.95
CA LYS A 82 8.86 -6.26 -19.15
C LYS A 82 10.32 -5.93 -18.86
N LYS A 83 11.20 -6.92 -18.91
CA LYS A 83 12.65 -6.71 -18.81
C LYS A 83 13.04 -5.88 -20.03
N GLU A 84 13.19 -4.57 -19.83
CA GLU A 84 13.99 -3.78 -20.74
C GLU A 84 15.43 -4.20 -20.52
N GLN A 85 16.05 -4.84 -21.52
CA GLN A 85 17.43 -5.30 -21.49
C GLN A 85 18.36 -4.09 -21.50
N GLY A 86 18.51 -3.46 -20.33
CA GLY A 86 19.56 -2.48 -20.03
C GLY A 86 20.61 -3.12 -19.14
N VAL A 87 21.88 -3.02 -19.53
CA VAL A 87 23.05 -3.65 -18.85
C VAL A 87 23.24 -3.12 -17.42
N PHE A 88 22.43 -2.16 -16.96
CA PHE A 88 22.46 -1.51 -15.64
C PHE A 88 21.10 -1.48 -14.94
N SER A 89 20.12 -2.28 -15.32
CA SER A 89 18.86 -2.37 -14.57
C SER A 89 19.12 -3.17 -13.30
N SER A 90 19.23 -2.48 -12.17
CA SER A 90 19.06 -3.05 -10.84
C SER A 90 17.72 -3.78 -10.81
N SER A 91 17.75 -5.03 -10.38
CA SER A 91 16.62 -5.94 -10.31
C SER A 91 15.66 -5.58 -9.17
N ASP A 92 15.08 -4.39 -9.21
CA ASP A 92 13.83 -4.12 -8.50
C ASP A 92 12.70 -4.67 -9.35
N GLU A 93 12.35 -5.93 -9.13
CA GLU A 93 11.18 -6.57 -9.73
C GLU A 93 9.92 -5.93 -9.15
N ASN A 94 9.56 -4.76 -9.66
CA ASN A 94 8.29 -4.10 -9.34
C ASN A 94 7.16 -4.84 -10.06
N TYR A 95 6.64 -5.89 -9.43
CA TYR A 95 5.39 -6.53 -9.88
C TYR A 95 4.24 -5.53 -9.74
N LYS A 96 3.59 -5.22 -10.85
CA LYS A 96 2.40 -4.37 -10.83
C LYS A 96 1.17 -5.25 -10.64
N SER A 97 0.50 -5.09 -9.50
CA SER A 97 -0.79 -5.72 -9.27
C SER A 97 -1.87 -5.00 -10.09
N VAL A 98 -2.59 -5.76 -10.90
CA VAL A 98 -3.70 -5.26 -11.74
C VAL A 98 -4.96 -6.02 -11.37
N ILE A 99 -6.07 -5.30 -11.22
CA ILE A 99 -7.38 -5.92 -10.99
C ILE A 99 -7.82 -6.58 -12.29
N ASP A 100 -7.97 -7.90 -12.27
CA ASP A 100 -8.33 -8.70 -13.44
C ASP A 100 -9.81 -9.08 -13.47
N GLY A 101 -10.46 -9.08 -12.30
CA GLY A 101 -11.87 -9.34 -12.18
C GLY A 101 -12.46 -8.84 -10.87
N VAL A 102 -13.78 -8.67 -10.83
CA VAL A 102 -14.53 -8.27 -9.65
C VAL A 102 -15.76 -9.15 -9.52
N LEU A 103 -15.92 -9.77 -8.36
CA LEU A 103 -17.14 -10.50 -8.01
C LEU A 103 -17.92 -9.70 -6.96
N VAL A 104 -19.17 -9.43 -7.24
CA VAL A 104 -20.09 -8.74 -6.34
C VAL A 104 -21.28 -9.66 -6.04
N VAL A 105 -21.57 -9.89 -4.78
CA VAL A 105 -22.74 -10.63 -4.32
C VAL A 105 -23.62 -9.66 -3.56
N ALA A 106 -24.83 -9.38 -4.05
CA ALA A 106 -25.73 -8.39 -3.50
C ALA A 106 -27.17 -8.93 -3.37
N GLU A 107 -27.91 -8.48 -2.36
CA GLU A 107 -29.31 -8.88 -2.17
C GLU A 107 -30.16 -8.48 -3.38
N GLY A 108 -29.95 -7.27 -3.91
CA GLY A 108 -30.63 -6.78 -5.10
C GLY A 108 -30.08 -7.32 -6.43
N GLY A 109 -29.11 -8.23 -6.40
CA GLY A 109 -28.45 -8.78 -7.60
C GLY A 109 -29.37 -9.51 -8.57
N ARG A 110 -30.58 -9.86 -8.15
CA ARG A 110 -31.61 -10.45 -9.01
C ARG A 110 -32.21 -9.44 -9.97
N ASP A 111 -32.40 -8.20 -9.53
CA ASP A 111 -32.98 -7.14 -10.36
C ASP A 111 -31.94 -6.67 -11.41
N ALA A 112 -32.33 -6.72 -12.68
CA ALA A 112 -31.48 -6.33 -13.79
C ALA A 112 -31.07 -4.84 -13.73
N ALA A 113 -31.97 -3.97 -13.28
CA ALA A 113 -31.68 -2.54 -13.16
C ALA A 113 -30.66 -2.27 -12.03
N VAL A 114 -30.79 -2.98 -10.92
CA VAL A 114 -29.84 -2.91 -9.79
C VAL A 114 -28.48 -3.47 -10.21
N ARG A 115 -28.47 -4.60 -10.89
CA ARG A 115 -27.23 -5.20 -11.43
C ARG A 115 -26.48 -4.23 -12.34
N GLU A 116 -27.21 -3.55 -13.23
CA GLU A 116 -26.59 -2.54 -14.12
C GLU A 116 -26.00 -1.37 -13.34
N LYS A 117 -26.67 -0.89 -12.28
CA LYS A 117 -26.16 0.16 -11.39
C LYS A 117 -24.84 -0.29 -10.72
N ILE A 118 -24.80 -1.52 -10.19
CA ILE A 118 -23.63 -2.11 -9.55
C ILE A 118 -22.46 -2.19 -10.54
N ILE A 119 -22.68 -2.73 -11.74
CA ILE A 119 -21.64 -2.84 -12.79
C ILE A 119 -21.10 -1.47 -13.16
N ARG A 120 -21.98 -0.48 -13.35
CA ARG A 120 -21.59 0.88 -13.71
C ARG A 120 -20.77 1.55 -12.61
N ALA A 121 -21.21 1.42 -11.35
CA ALA A 121 -20.48 1.97 -10.20
C ALA A 121 -19.11 1.31 -10.02
N THR A 122 -19.05 -0.02 -10.08
CA THR A 122 -17.80 -0.79 -9.95
C THR A 122 -16.83 -0.46 -11.08
N LYS A 123 -17.31 -0.37 -12.32
CA LYS A 123 -16.50 0.06 -13.47
C LYS A 123 -15.91 1.46 -13.27
N ALA A 124 -16.73 2.40 -12.81
CA ALA A 124 -16.29 3.78 -12.57
C ALA A 124 -15.27 3.88 -11.42
N ALA A 125 -15.45 3.11 -10.35
CA ALA A 125 -14.59 3.12 -9.18
C ALA A 125 -13.22 2.46 -9.42
N LEU A 126 -13.19 1.36 -10.14
CA LEU A 126 -11.99 0.51 -10.30
C LEU A 126 -11.32 0.61 -11.69
N GLY A 127 -11.98 1.23 -12.67
CA GLY A 127 -11.48 1.32 -14.03
C GLY A 127 -11.43 -0.03 -14.78
N VAL A 128 -12.19 -1.04 -14.31
CA VAL A 128 -12.28 -2.37 -14.93
C VAL A 128 -13.38 -2.40 -15.97
N ASP A 129 -13.19 -3.21 -17.01
CA ASP A 129 -14.23 -3.39 -18.03
C ASP A 129 -15.42 -4.18 -17.50
N ALA A 130 -16.63 -3.88 -18.01
CA ALA A 130 -17.88 -4.49 -17.56
C ALA A 130 -17.90 -6.03 -17.68
N HIS A 131 -17.21 -6.60 -18.67
CA HIS A 131 -17.13 -8.05 -18.86
C HIS A 131 -16.27 -8.78 -17.81
N LYS A 132 -15.52 -8.03 -16.99
CA LYS A 132 -14.72 -8.53 -15.86
C LYS A 132 -15.45 -8.39 -14.52
N ILE A 133 -16.68 -7.90 -14.54
CA ILE A 133 -17.48 -7.68 -13.34
C ILE A 133 -18.65 -8.68 -13.37
N GLU A 134 -18.68 -9.56 -12.39
CA GLU A 134 -19.79 -10.49 -12.20
C GLU A 134 -20.62 -10.08 -11.00
N VAL A 135 -21.93 -10.05 -11.16
CA VAL A 135 -22.87 -9.69 -10.09
C VAL A 135 -23.84 -10.85 -9.88
N LEU A 136 -23.83 -11.40 -8.68
CA LEU A 136 -24.67 -12.51 -8.26
C LEU A 136 -25.69 -12.08 -7.22
N GLU A 137 -26.81 -12.77 -7.20
CA GLU A 137 -27.84 -12.65 -6.15
C GLU A 137 -27.34 -13.27 -4.85
N ARG A 138 -27.53 -12.58 -3.73
CA ARG A 138 -27.32 -13.13 -2.40
C ARG A 138 -28.54 -13.93 -1.97
N ILE A 139 -28.31 -15.16 -1.55
CA ILE A 139 -29.35 -15.99 -0.92
C ILE A 139 -29.38 -15.64 0.57
N VAL A 140 -30.50 -15.16 1.05
CA VAL A 140 -30.77 -14.86 2.46
C VAL A 140 -31.37 -16.08 3.16
#